data_a03c897f7b9fa0ea7d6371542b957a5d
#
_entry.id   a03c897f7b9fa0ea7d6371542b957a5d
#
_cell.length_a   1.000
_cell.length_b   1.000
_cell.length_c   1.000
_cell.angle_alpha   90.00
_cell.angle_beta   90.00
_cell.angle_gamma   90.00
#
_symmetry.space_group_name_H-M   'P 1'
#
loop_
_entity.id
_entity.type
_entity.pdbx_description
1 polymer ?
#
loop_
_entity_poly.entity_id
_entity_poly.type
_entity_poly.pdbx_seq_one_letter_code
_entity_poly.pdbx_strand_id
1 'polypeptide(L)'
;MSNNKILVIGSSNTDMTVLADRLPVPGETVLGGKFAMGQGGKGANQAVAAQRLGGNVSFICKVGRDIFGENSLKEYQKEGMDISNVMYSNEPSGVALISVDTEAENCIVVASGANGDITVEDIESHRKEIEEAGILLLQLEIPVEAVVRAAKIGHEAGVYVVLNPAPACDLPEEIYQYLSLIIPNQTEIALMTGIEAKDEEGAAKAVEALRGKGVQDVIVTMGSKGSMVYHNGQPTFVPSKKVNAIDTTAAGDTYC
;
A
#
# COMPACT_ATOMS: atom_id res chain seq x y z
N MET A 1 4.55 -23.50 16.17
CA MET A 1 3.31 -22.69 16.19
C MET A 1 3.49 -21.68 15.07
N SER A 2 2.58 -21.58 14.12
CA SER A 2 2.66 -20.54 13.08
C SER A 2 2.61 -19.19 13.79
N ASN A 3 3.62 -18.36 13.57
CA ASN A 3 3.63 -16.99 14.07
C ASN A 3 2.53 -16.23 13.30
N ASN A 4 1.52 -15.72 13.98
CA ASN A 4 0.41 -14.98 13.39
C ASN A 4 0.58 -13.45 13.44
N LYS A 5 1.82 -12.99 13.68
CA LYS A 5 2.14 -11.57 13.67
C LYS A 5 2.21 -11.05 12.24
N ILE A 6 1.45 -10.02 11.95
CA ILE A 6 1.51 -9.27 10.69
C ILE A 6 2.37 -8.04 10.93
N LEU A 7 3.46 -7.93 10.20
CA LEU A 7 4.29 -6.74 10.17
C LEU A 7 4.01 -5.96 8.90
N VAL A 8 3.59 -4.72 9.04
CA VAL A 8 3.44 -3.79 7.91
C VAL A 8 4.60 -2.82 7.95
N ILE A 9 5.30 -2.64 6.82
CA ILE A 9 6.31 -1.59 6.65
C ILE A 9 5.87 -0.72 5.49
N GLY A 10 5.63 0.58 5.74
CA GLY A 10 5.12 1.45 4.69
C GLY A 10 4.87 2.88 5.14
N SER A 11 4.12 3.58 4.32
CA SER A 11 3.83 5.00 4.45
C SER A 11 2.78 5.32 5.50
N SER A 12 2.89 6.54 6.04
CA SER A 12 1.90 7.20 6.89
C SER A 12 1.70 8.63 6.36
N ASN A 13 0.50 8.95 5.89
CA ASN A 13 0.16 10.26 5.34
C ASN A 13 -1.00 10.90 6.10
N THR A 14 -1.08 12.22 6.02
CA THR A 14 -2.32 12.96 6.29
C THR A 14 -2.93 13.34 4.95
N ASP A 15 -4.14 12.86 4.68
CA ASP A 15 -4.89 13.20 3.49
C ASP A 15 -5.69 14.48 3.73
N MET A 16 -5.44 15.50 2.91
CA MET A 16 -6.11 16.79 2.92
C MET A 16 -7.00 16.89 1.68
N THR A 17 -8.28 16.69 1.87
CA THR A 17 -9.26 16.64 0.77
C THR A 17 -10.08 17.92 0.71
N VAL A 18 -10.15 18.52 -0.47
CA VAL A 18 -11.08 19.62 -0.80
C VAL A 18 -12.07 19.12 -1.84
N LEU A 19 -13.37 19.16 -1.47
CA LEU A 19 -14.45 18.90 -2.41
C LEU A 19 -14.88 20.25 -3.03
N ALA A 20 -14.72 20.40 -4.32
CA ALA A 20 -15.05 21.63 -5.06
C ALA A 20 -16.06 21.34 -6.19
N ASP A 21 -16.68 22.38 -6.73
CA ASP A 21 -17.63 22.20 -7.85
C ASP A 21 -16.94 21.69 -9.13
N ARG A 22 -15.68 22.03 -9.29
CA ARG A 22 -14.80 21.56 -10.38
C ARG A 22 -13.34 21.68 -10.00
N LEU A 23 -12.48 20.97 -10.69
CA LEU A 23 -11.04 21.09 -10.54
C LEU A 23 -10.53 22.41 -11.18
N PRO A 24 -9.57 23.14 -10.55
CA PRO A 24 -8.97 24.34 -11.14
C PRO A 24 -8.06 23.98 -12.32
N VAL A 25 -8.02 24.83 -13.33
CA VAL A 25 -6.99 24.78 -14.36
C VAL A 25 -5.74 25.58 -13.94
N PRO A 26 -4.56 25.36 -14.55
CA PRO A 26 -3.37 26.12 -14.21
C PRO A 26 -3.57 27.64 -14.23
N GLY A 27 -3.20 28.31 -13.13
CA GLY A 27 -3.35 29.75 -12.94
C GLY A 27 -4.72 30.19 -12.40
N GLU A 28 -5.63 29.27 -12.16
CA GLU A 28 -6.97 29.59 -11.66
C GLU A 28 -7.09 29.38 -10.14
N THR A 29 -7.95 30.18 -9.52
CA THR A 29 -8.41 30.00 -8.15
C THR A 29 -9.91 29.69 -8.15
N VAL A 30 -10.29 28.53 -7.64
CA VAL A 30 -11.68 28.15 -7.40
C VAL A 30 -12.00 28.38 -5.93
N LEU A 31 -13.05 29.15 -5.66
CA LEU A 31 -13.51 29.43 -4.30
C LEU A 31 -14.66 28.48 -3.94
N GLY A 32 -14.73 28.14 -2.65
CA GLY A 32 -15.75 27.25 -2.11
C GLY A 32 -15.19 25.86 -1.84
N GLY A 33 -16.09 24.94 -1.53
CA GLY A 33 -15.72 23.56 -1.24
C GLY A 33 -15.79 23.20 0.23
N LYS A 34 -15.76 21.91 0.50
CA LYS A 34 -15.67 21.35 1.85
C LYS A 34 -14.29 20.78 2.05
N PHE A 35 -13.67 21.14 3.17
CA PHE A 35 -12.38 20.60 3.57
C PHE A 35 -12.57 19.44 4.54
N ALA A 36 -11.80 18.37 4.34
CA ALA A 36 -11.70 17.26 5.27
C ALA A 36 -10.23 16.86 5.43
N MET A 37 -9.88 16.40 6.61
CA MET A 37 -8.60 15.76 6.89
C MET A 37 -8.85 14.35 7.39
N GLY A 38 -8.01 13.40 6.92
CA GLY A 38 -8.06 12.01 7.34
C GLY A 38 -6.67 11.39 7.41
N GLN A 39 -6.61 10.20 8.01
CA GLN A 39 -5.41 9.39 7.92
C GLN A 39 -5.36 8.73 6.55
N GLY A 40 -4.15 8.66 5.99
CA GLY A 40 -3.87 8.07 4.70
C GLY A 40 -2.49 7.43 4.69
N GLY A 41 -2.05 7.12 3.48
CA GLY A 41 -0.85 6.33 3.24
C GLY A 41 -1.15 4.84 3.18
N LYS A 42 -0.66 4.19 2.13
CA LYS A 42 -0.99 2.77 1.87
C LYS A 42 -0.56 1.86 3.02
N GLY A 43 0.61 2.11 3.60
CA GLY A 43 1.08 1.36 4.77
C GLY A 43 0.12 1.46 5.94
N ALA A 44 -0.27 2.67 6.32
CA ALA A 44 -1.21 2.91 7.40
C ALA A 44 -2.60 2.32 7.12
N ASN A 45 -3.14 2.51 5.90
CA ASN A 45 -4.43 1.97 5.50
C ASN A 45 -4.47 0.44 5.64
N GLN A 46 -3.46 -0.25 5.14
CA GLN A 46 -3.35 -1.71 5.19
C GLN A 46 -3.15 -2.21 6.63
N ALA A 47 -2.33 -1.52 7.44
CA ALA A 47 -2.13 -1.86 8.83
C ALA A 47 -3.42 -1.72 9.65
N VAL A 48 -4.15 -0.61 9.47
CA VAL A 48 -5.44 -0.38 10.13
C VAL A 48 -6.49 -1.40 9.67
N ALA A 49 -6.55 -1.70 8.37
CA ALA A 49 -7.48 -2.71 7.85
C ALA A 49 -7.24 -4.09 8.47
N ALA A 50 -5.97 -4.53 8.49
CA ALA A 50 -5.59 -5.80 9.11
C ALA A 50 -5.92 -5.82 10.63
N GLN A 51 -5.65 -4.72 11.34
CA GLN A 51 -5.96 -4.59 12.77
C GLN A 51 -7.47 -4.69 13.04
N ARG A 52 -8.30 -3.98 12.27
CA ARG A 52 -9.76 -4.01 12.38
C ARG A 52 -10.37 -5.39 12.09
N LEU A 53 -9.69 -6.19 11.27
CA LEU A 53 -10.05 -7.59 11.00
C LEU A 53 -9.58 -8.56 12.09
N GLY A 54 -8.97 -8.07 13.16
CA GLY A 54 -8.52 -8.88 14.31
C GLY A 54 -7.11 -9.44 14.15
N GLY A 55 -6.31 -8.90 13.23
CA GLY A 55 -4.90 -9.25 13.07
C GLY A 55 -4.05 -8.79 14.26
N ASN A 56 -2.96 -9.50 14.52
CA ASN A 56 -1.92 -9.08 15.46
C ASN A 56 -0.90 -8.23 14.69
N VAL A 57 -1.18 -6.92 14.56
CA VAL A 57 -0.45 -6.02 13.66
C VAL A 57 0.61 -5.23 14.40
N SER A 58 1.82 -5.19 13.81
CA SER A 58 2.89 -4.24 14.13
C SER A 58 3.15 -3.38 12.91
N PHE A 59 3.37 -2.07 13.11
CA PHE A 59 3.54 -1.13 12.01
C PHE A 59 4.85 -0.37 12.14
N ILE A 60 5.72 -0.48 11.13
CA ILE A 60 6.94 0.29 10.96
C ILE A 60 6.67 1.36 9.92
N CYS A 61 6.72 2.61 10.33
CA CYS A 61 6.65 3.78 9.47
C CYS A 61 7.50 4.90 10.04
N LYS A 62 7.63 6.00 9.29
CA LYS A 62 8.36 7.18 9.74
C LYS A 62 7.46 8.40 9.64
N VAL A 63 7.41 9.21 10.69
CA VAL A 63 6.59 10.43 10.76
C VAL A 63 7.45 11.63 11.14
N GLY A 64 7.02 12.81 10.76
CA GLY A 64 7.66 14.06 11.21
C GLY A 64 7.38 14.37 12.67
N ARG A 65 8.18 15.25 13.26
CA ARG A 65 7.94 15.81 14.60
C ARG A 65 7.01 17.02 14.51
N ASP A 66 5.83 16.80 13.94
CA ASP A 66 4.83 17.81 13.65
C ASP A 66 3.43 17.38 14.08
N ILE A 67 2.46 18.26 13.93
CA ILE A 67 1.07 17.98 14.32
C ILE A 67 0.45 16.80 13.55
N PHE A 68 0.87 16.56 12.30
CA PHE A 68 0.37 15.47 11.49
C PHE A 68 0.89 14.13 12.02
N GLY A 69 2.18 14.02 12.31
CA GLY A 69 2.78 12.84 12.94
C GLY A 69 2.14 12.54 14.29
N GLU A 70 1.98 13.56 15.17
CA GLU A 70 1.33 13.39 16.47
C GLU A 70 -0.13 12.88 16.33
N ASN A 71 -0.88 13.41 15.37
CA ASN A 71 -2.26 12.97 15.13
C ASN A 71 -2.30 11.56 14.59
N SER A 72 -1.42 11.19 13.67
CA SER A 72 -1.31 9.82 13.15
C SER A 72 -1.07 8.81 14.28
N LEU A 73 -0.13 9.09 15.18
CA LEU A 73 0.13 8.21 16.32
C LEU A 73 -1.08 8.04 17.25
N LYS A 74 -1.81 9.12 17.52
CA LYS A 74 -3.05 9.08 18.33
C LYS A 74 -4.12 8.21 17.68
N GLU A 75 -4.29 8.32 16.35
CA GLU A 75 -5.26 7.49 15.64
C GLU A 75 -4.84 6.02 15.62
N TYR A 76 -3.56 5.69 15.40
CA TYR A 76 -3.08 4.31 15.48
C TYR A 76 -3.29 3.69 16.88
N GLN A 77 -3.05 4.47 17.94
CA GLN A 77 -3.34 4.02 19.32
C GLN A 77 -4.83 3.78 19.56
N LYS A 78 -5.73 4.60 19.00
CA LYS A 78 -7.18 4.38 19.07
C LYS A 78 -7.61 3.10 18.36
N GLU A 79 -6.95 2.75 17.25
CA GLU A 79 -7.16 1.49 16.55
C GLU A 79 -6.57 0.28 17.29
N GLY A 80 -5.88 0.51 18.40
CA GLY A 80 -5.24 -0.55 19.20
C GLY A 80 -3.95 -1.09 18.60
N MET A 81 -3.33 -0.35 17.68
CA MET A 81 -2.07 -0.74 17.06
C MET A 81 -0.87 -0.48 17.98
N ASP A 82 0.14 -1.34 17.89
CA ASP A 82 1.44 -1.12 18.49
C ASP A 82 2.22 -0.08 17.71
N ILE A 83 2.51 1.06 18.31
CA ILE A 83 3.27 2.17 17.74
C ILE A 83 4.74 2.20 18.17
N SER A 84 5.22 1.19 18.88
CA SER A 84 6.59 1.15 19.42
C SER A 84 7.67 1.19 18.33
N ASN A 85 7.33 0.75 17.11
CA ASN A 85 8.21 0.72 15.95
C ASN A 85 8.04 1.91 15.01
N VAL A 86 7.28 2.94 15.41
CA VAL A 86 7.17 4.18 14.62
C VAL A 86 8.42 5.03 14.83
N MET A 87 9.07 5.37 13.74
CA MET A 87 10.27 6.20 13.73
C MET A 87 9.93 7.69 13.54
N TYR A 88 10.87 8.54 13.90
CA TYR A 88 10.76 9.99 13.66
C TYR A 88 11.81 10.48 12.68
N SER A 89 11.38 11.35 11.76
CA SER A 89 12.24 12.09 10.84
C SER A 89 12.40 13.54 11.27
N ASN A 90 13.42 14.21 10.72
CA ASN A 90 13.54 15.69 10.72
C ASN A 90 12.74 16.31 9.55
N GLU A 91 12.37 15.51 8.54
CA GLU A 91 11.46 15.91 7.48
C GLU A 91 10.02 15.99 8.02
N PRO A 92 9.15 16.83 7.44
CA PRO A 92 7.72 16.85 7.77
C PRO A 92 7.07 15.50 7.52
N SER A 93 5.98 15.21 8.23
CA SER A 93 5.14 14.04 7.93
C SER A 93 4.63 14.06 6.48
N GLY A 94 4.42 12.88 5.89
CA GLY A 94 3.85 12.77 4.55
C GLY A 94 2.44 13.34 4.49
N VAL A 95 2.12 14.02 3.38
CA VAL A 95 0.78 14.57 3.13
C VAL A 95 0.34 14.28 1.70
N ALA A 96 -0.96 14.02 1.51
CA ALA A 96 -1.60 14.00 0.21
C ALA A 96 -2.58 15.17 0.10
N LEU A 97 -2.39 16.00 -0.92
CA LEU A 97 -3.32 17.08 -1.27
C LEU A 97 -4.27 16.56 -2.34
N ILE A 98 -5.54 16.46 -2.00
CA ILE A 98 -6.55 15.82 -2.82
C ILE A 98 -7.64 16.84 -3.15
N SER A 99 -7.83 17.14 -4.44
CA SER A 99 -8.96 17.90 -4.92
C SER A 99 -9.93 16.95 -5.62
N VAL A 100 -11.21 17.02 -5.27
CA VAL A 100 -12.26 16.17 -5.85
C VAL A 100 -13.39 17.09 -6.32
N ASP A 101 -13.91 16.86 -7.52
CA ASP A 101 -15.05 17.60 -8.05
C ASP A 101 -16.39 16.87 -7.89
N THR A 102 -17.46 17.47 -8.38
CA THR A 102 -18.83 16.92 -8.31
C THR A 102 -19.04 15.69 -9.18
N GLU A 103 -18.15 15.43 -10.15
CA GLU A 103 -18.16 14.24 -11.01
C GLU A 103 -17.30 13.10 -10.44
N ALA A 104 -16.74 13.32 -9.23
CA ALA A 104 -15.78 12.43 -8.55
C ALA A 104 -14.43 12.27 -9.27
N GLU A 105 -14.11 13.19 -10.20
CA GLU A 105 -12.75 13.30 -10.74
C GLU A 105 -11.83 13.89 -9.67
N ASN A 106 -10.58 13.43 -9.63
CA ASN A 106 -9.64 13.90 -8.62
C ASN A 106 -8.28 14.27 -9.20
N CYS A 107 -7.59 15.16 -8.49
CA CYS A 107 -6.19 15.46 -8.65
C CYS A 107 -5.49 15.27 -7.30
N ILE A 108 -4.42 14.50 -7.27
CA ILE A 108 -3.69 14.16 -6.07
C ILE A 108 -2.22 14.53 -6.24
N VAL A 109 -1.69 15.27 -5.27
CA VAL A 109 -0.26 15.54 -5.14
C VAL A 109 0.21 15.03 -3.78
N VAL A 110 1.19 14.13 -3.79
CA VAL A 110 1.76 13.56 -2.57
C VAL A 110 3.13 14.18 -2.31
N ALA A 111 3.30 14.76 -1.12
CA ALA A 111 4.60 15.10 -0.57
C ALA A 111 5.01 13.97 0.38
N SER A 112 6.01 13.17 -0.01
CA SER A 112 6.41 11.97 0.74
C SER A 112 6.92 12.31 2.15
N GLY A 113 7.63 13.43 2.32
CA GLY A 113 8.16 13.84 3.62
C GLY A 113 8.92 12.70 4.30
N ALA A 114 8.59 12.44 5.56
CA ALA A 114 9.21 11.40 6.37
C ALA A 114 9.13 9.99 5.76
N ASN A 115 8.13 9.68 4.93
CA ASN A 115 8.07 8.40 4.23
C ASN A 115 9.25 8.22 3.27
N GLY A 116 9.66 9.31 2.59
CA GLY A 116 10.80 9.30 1.69
C GLY A 116 12.15 9.24 2.39
N ASP A 117 12.17 9.41 3.71
CA ASP A 117 13.37 9.40 4.56
C ASP A 117 13.59 8.04 5.25
N ILE A 118 12.83 7.01 4.88
CA ILE A 118 13.07 5.64 5.34
C ILE A 118 14.27 5.08 4.58
N THR A 119 15.29 4.64 5.32
CA THR A 119 16.55 4.15 4.78
C THR A 119 16.70 2.64 4.92
N VAL A 120 17.69 2.08 4.23
CA VAL A 120 18.09 0.67 4.39
C VAL A 120 18.58 0.42 5.82
N GLU A 121 19.24 1.38 6.45
CA GLU A 121 19.70 1.30 7.84
C GLU A 121 18.54 1.25 8.83
N ASP A 122 17.46 2.00 8.56
CA ASP A 122 16.22 1.91 9.35
C ASP A 122 15.65 0.49 9.29
N ILE A 123 15.59 -0.10 8.10
CA ILE A 123 15.14 -1.49 7.91
C ILE A 123 16.03 -2.49 8.63
N GLU A 124 17.35 -2.31 8.56
CA GLU A 124 18.30 -3.16 9.27
C GLU A 124 18.14 -3.05 10.80
N SER A 125 17.83 -1.88 11.31
CA SER A 125 17.60 -1.69 12.75
C SER A 125 16.37 -2.45 13.26
N HIS A 126 15.42 -2.79 12.37
CA HIS A 126 14.21 -3.57 12.65
C HIS A 126 14.27 -5.00 12.09
N ARG A 127 15.50 -5.50 11.81
CA ARG A 127 15.71 -6.84 11.27
C ARG A 127 15.01 -7.93 12.09
N LYS A 128 15.12 -7.85 13.41
CA LYS A 128 14.55 -8.84 14.32
C LYS A 128 13.01 -8.88 14.21
N GLU A 129 12.36 -7.72 14.14
CA GLU A 129 10.91 -7.61 13.98
C GLU A 129 10.45 -8.22 12.65
N ILE A 130 11.25 -8.06 11.59
CA ILE A 130 10.99 -8.66 10.28
C ILE A 130 11.15 -10.18 10.35
N GLU A 131 12.26 -10.67 10.91
CA GLU A 131 12.55 -12.11 11.02
C GLU A 131 11.54 -12.86 11.90
N GLU A 132 10.96 -12.18 12.90
CA GLU A 132 9.95 -12.73 13.80
C GLU A 132 8.52 -12.58 13.29
N ALA A 133 8.27 -11.97 12.13
CA ALA A 133 6.93 -11.85 11.56
C ALA A 133 6.45 -13.18 10.93
N GLY A 134 5.15 -13.40 10.94
CA GLY A 134 4.53 -14.47 10.15
C GLY A 134 4.24 -14.00 8.72
N ILE A 135 3.82 -12.74 8.59
CA ILE A 135 3.54 -12.07 7.31
C ILE A 135 4.24 -10.71 7.35
N LEU A 136 4.93 -10.37 6.27
CA LEU A 136 5.48 -9.04 6.00
C LEU A 136 4.73 -8.41 4.83
N LEU A 137 4.05 -7.28 5.07
CA LEU A 137 3.25 -6.56 4.07
C LEU A 137 3.92 -5.24 3.70
N LEU A 138 4.16 -5.03 2.41
CA LEU A 138 4.92 -3.93 1.83
C LEU A 138 4.13 -3.20 0.73
N GLN A 139 4.42 -1.91 0.53
CA GLN A 139 3.90 -1.08 -0.57
C GLN A 139 5.04 -0.20 -1.13
N LEU A 140 4.75 0.70 -2.09
CA LEU A 140 5.77 1.47 -2.81
C LEU A 140 5.67 3.00 -2.57
N GLU A 141 5.11 3.43 -1.44
CA GLU A 141 5.13 4.86 -1.03
C GLU A 141 6.32 5.20 -0.12
N ILE A 142 7.27 4.29 0.02
CA ILE A 142 8.56 4.48 0.69
C ILE A 142 9.68 4.11 -0.30
N PRO A 143 10.95 4.46 -0.04
CA PRO A 143 12.04 4.17 -0.97
C PRO A 143 12.15 2.71 -1.37
N VAL A 144 12.28 2.45 -2.67
CA VAL A 144 12.28 1.09 -3.23
C VAL A 144 13.41 0.24 -2.66
N GLU A 145 14.58 0.82 -2.40
CA GLU A 145 15.72 0.14 -1.77
C GLU A 145 15.40 -0.36 -0.36
N ALA A 146 14.62 0.38 0.41
CA ALA A 146 14.13 -0.05 1.72
C ALA A 146 13.15 -1.21 1.59
N VAL A 147 12.23 -1.14 0.61
CA VAL A 147 11.27 -2.22 0.32
C VAL A 147 11.99 -3.50 -0.10
N VAL A 148 12.95 -3.40 -1.03
CA VAL A 148 13.76 -4.55 -1.49
C VAL A 148 14.53 -5.17 -0.31
N ARG A 149 15.10 -4.32 0.55
CA ARG A 149 15.85 -4.80 1.71
C ARG A 149 14.96 -5.54 2.71
N ALA A 150 13.78 -4.99 3.01
CA ALA A 150 12.80 -5.62 3.90
C ALA A 150 12.32 -6.97 3.32
N ALA A 151 11.97 -6.99 2.02
CA ALA A 151 11.55 -8.21 1.33
C ALA A 151 12.62 -9.30 1.39
N LYS A 152 13.89 -8.95 1.16
CA LYS A 152 15.02 -9.87 1.23
C LYS A 152 15.19 -10.46 2.63
N ILE A 153 15.17 -9.62 3.68
CA ILE A 153 15.30 -10.09 5.07
C ILE A 153 14.15 -11.07 5.40
N GLY A 154 12.90 -10.69 5.07
CA GLY A 154 11.75 -11.55 5.31
C GLY A 154 11.86 -12.89 4.58
N HIS A 155 12.24 -12.87 3.30
CA HIS A 155 12.44 -14.07 2.50
C HIS A 155 13.51 -15.00 3.10
N GLU A 156 14.69 -14.45 3.46
CA GLU A 156 15.79 -15.21 4.05
C GLU A 156 15.41 -15.85 5.40
N ALA A 157 14.47 -15.22 6.13
CA ALA A 157 13.94 -15.74 7.40
C ALA A 157 12.74 -16.69 7.24
N GLY A 158 12.25 -16.91 6.01
CA GLY A 158 11.08 -17.75 5.74
C GLY A 158 9.73 -17.09 6.10
N VAL A 159 9.69 -15.77 6.19
CA VAL A 159 8.47 -14.98 6.39
C VAL A 159 7.66 -14.96 5.09
N TYR A 160 6.32 -14.97 5.19
CA TYR A 160 5.45 -14.82 4.03
C TYR A 160 5.43 -13.36 3.58
N VAL A 161 6.19 -13.03 2.53
CA VAL A 161 6.37 -11.65 2.04
C VAL A 161 5.29 -11.31 1.02
N VAL A 162 4.53 -10.25 1.30
CA VAL A 162 3.45 -9.72 0.46
C VAL A 162 3.82 -8.32 -0.02
N LEU A 163 3.72 -8.07 -1.32
CA LEU A 163 3.87 -6.74 -1.91
C LEU A 163 2.58 -6.31 -2.61
N ASN A 164 2.03 -5.17 -2.20
CA ASN A 164 1.13 -4.38 -3.02
C ASN A 164 1.96 -3.37 -3.83
N PRO A 165 2.14 -3.53 -5.15
CA PRO A 165 3.06 -2.70 -5.95
C PRO A 165 2.44 -1.36 -6.32
N ALA A 166 1.95 -0.64 -5.31
CA ALA A 166 1.24 0.64 -5.43
C ALA A 166 1.94 1.77 -4.64
N PRO A 167 2.13 2.97 -5.23
CA PRO A 167 1.92 3.28 -6.64
C PRO A 167 2.93 2.57 -7.55
N ALA A 168 2.52 2.26 -8.78
CA ALA A 168 3.39 1.56 -9.71
C ALA A 168 4.68 2.34 -10.01
N CYS A 169 5.80 1.66 -9.93
CA CYS A 169 7.11 2.17 -10.30
C CYS A 169 7.98 1.04 -10.85
N ASP A 170 9.13 1.38 -11.41
CA ASP A 170 10.11 0.39 -11.84
C ASP A 170 10.69 -0.33 -10.61
N LEU A 171 10.69 -1.66 -10.65
CA LEU A 171 11.22 -2.51 -9.60
C LEU A 171 12.45 -3.27 -10.08
N PRO A 172 13.50 -3.39 -9.26
CA PRO A 172 14.63 -4.27 -9.56
C PRO A 172 14.16 -5.72 -9.73
N GLU A 173 14.66 -6.41 -10.75
CA GLU A 173 14.25 -7.80 -11.04
C GLU A 173 14.46 -8.75 -9.85
N GLU A 174 15.44 -8.46 -9.00
CA GLU A 174 15.72 -9.29 -7.82
C GLU A 174 14.59 -9.31 -6.79
N ILE A 175 13.70 -8.30 -6.71
CA ILE A 175 12.64 -8.29 -5.70
C ILE A 175 11.67 -9.46 -5.88
N TYR A 176 11.38 -9.82 -7.14
CA TYR A 176 10.35 -10.81 -7.44
C TYR A 176 10.62 -12.18 -6.80
N GLN A 177 11.88 -12.58 -6.67
CA GLN A 177 12.27 -13.84 -6.03
C GLN A 177 12.07 -13.83 -4.50
N TYR A 178 11.94 -12.65 -3.89
CA TYR A 178 11.73 -12.51 -2.44
C TYR A 178 10.25 -12.52 -2.06
N LEU A 179 9.34 -12.43 -3.05
CA LEU A 179 7.91 -12.31 -2.82
C LEU A 179 7.23 -13.68 -2.77
N SER A 180 6.45 -13.92 -1.70
CA SER A 180 5.51 -15.03 -1.63
C SER A 180 4.23 -14.68 -2.40
N LEU A 181 3.77 -13.43 -2.30
CA LEU A 181 2.55 -12.93 -2.94
C LEU A 181 2.76 -11.50 -3.44
N ILE A 182 2.23 -11.20 -4.62
CA ILE A 182 2.10 -9.83 -5.14
C ILE A 182 0.64 -9.52 -5.47
N ILE A 183 0.17 -8.31 -5.10
CA ILE A 183 -1.24 -7.90 -5.26
C ILE A 183 -1.33 -6.61 -6.07
N PRO A 184 -1.11 -6.63 -7.39
CA PRO A 184 -1.32 -5.48 -8.27
C PRO A 184 -2.79 -5.28 -8.64
N ASN A 185 -3.16 -4.05 -9.02
CA ASN A 185 -4.37 -3.79 -9.79
C ASN A 185 -4.10 -3.95 -11.31
N GLN A 186 -5.15 -3.73 -12.14
CA GLN A 186 -5.06 -3.87 -13.60
C GLN A 186 -4.03 -2.93 -14.24
N THR A 187 -3.90 -1.71 -13.74
CA THR A 187 -2.93 -0.73 -14.24
C THR A 187 -1.52 -1.10 -13.83
N GLU A 188 -1.34 -1.48 -12.59
CA GLU A 188 -0.03 -1.86 -12.03
C GLU A 188 0.53 -3.09 -12.74
N ILE A 189 -0.27 -4.15 -12.92
CA ILE A 189 0.20 -5.35 -13.60
C ILE A 189 0.52 -5.08 -15.09
N ALA A 190 -0.24 -4.20 -15.74
CA ALA A 190 0.03 -3.82 -17.12
C ALA A 190 1.37 -3.08 -17.26
N LEU A 191 1.70 -2.18 -16.31
CA LEU A 191 3.00 -1.50 -16.27
C LEU A 191 4.15 -2.47 -16.01
N MET A 192 3.96 -3.46 -15.12
CA MET A 192 4.99 -4.43 -14.75
C MET A 192 5.26 -5.49 -15.81
N THR A 193 4.27 -5.82 -16.65
CA THR A 193 4.34 -6.94 -17.60
C THR A 193 4.23 -6.53 -19.06
N GLY A 194 3.74 -5.32 -19.33
CA GLY A 194 3.36 -4.89 -20.69
C GLY A 194 2.05 -5.52 -21.20
N ILE A 195 1.30 -6.25 -20.35
CA ILE A 195 0.10 -7.00 -20.74
C ILE A 195 -1.11 -6.36 -20.06
N GLU A 196 -2.09 -5.92 -20.86
CA GLU A 196 -3.34 -5.36 -20.32
C GLU A 196 -4.23 -6.45 -19.71
N ALA A 197 -4.66 -6.25 -18.46
CA ALA A 197 -5.54 -7.13 -17.71
C ALA A 197 -7.00 -6.65 -17.75
N LYS A 198 -7.53 -6.36 -18.96
CA LYS A 198 -8.89 -5.82 -19.14
C LYS A 198 -9.99 -6.86 -18.89
N ASP A 199 -9.70 -8.12 -19.10
CA ASP A 199 -10.59 -9.27 -18.95
C ASP A 199 -9.86 -10.44 -18.28
N GLU A 200 -10.54 -11.55 -18.08
CA GLU A 200 -9.99 -12.73 -17.42
C GLU A 200 -8.80 -13.33 -18.18
N GLU A 201 -8.87 -13.35 -19.53
CA GLU A 201 -7.79 -13.89 -20.35
C GLU A 201 -6.52 -13.04 -20.29
N GLY A 202 -6.67 -11.69 -20.39
CA GLY A 202 -5.57 -10.75 -20.24
C GLY A 202 -4.96 -10.81 -18.85
N ALA A 203 -5.80 -10.88 -17.80
CA ALA A 203 -5.33 -11.01 -16.42
C ALA A 203 -4.54 -12.31 -16.21
N ALA A 204 -5.03 -13.44 -16.73
CA ALA A 204 -4.33 -14.72 -16.62
C ALA A 204 -2.96 -14.69 -17.31
N LYS A 205 -2.85 -14.09 -18.51
CA LYS A 205 -1.57 -13.92 -19.22
C LYS A 205 -0.59 -13.02 -18.45
N ALA A 206 -1.09 -11.92 -17.88
CA ALA A 206 -0.26 -11.00 -17.11
C ALA A 206 0.25 -11.66 -15.81
N VAL A 207 -0.58 -12.47 -15.16
CA VAL A 207 -0.21 -13.28 -13.99
C VAL A 207 0.92 -14.25 -14.33
N GLU A 208 0.82 -14.98 -15.45
CA GLU A 208 1.88 -15.91 -15.87
C GLU A 208 3.20 -15.18 -16.15
N ALA A 209 3.14 -13.99 -16.74
CA ALA A 209 4.34 -13.18 -16.97
C ALA A 209 5.01 -12.76 -15.65
N LEU A 210 4.25 -12.34 -14.62
CA LEU A 210 4.80 -12.03 -13.29
C LEU A 210 5.41 -13.26 -12.61
N ARG A 211 4.74 -14.41 -12.72
CA ARG A 211 5.28 -15.66 -12.19
C ARG A 211 6.59 -16.06 -12.84
N GLY A 212 6.72 -15.82 -14.15
CA GLY A 212 7.98 -16.00 -14.87
C GLY A 212 9.15 -15.19 -14.30
N LYS A 213 8.87 -14.11 -13.54
CA LYS A 213 9.88 -13.31 -12.82
C LYS A 213 10.26 -13.90 -11.45
N GLY A 214 9.56 -14.91 -10.95
CA GLY A 214 9.92 -15.62 -9.70
C GLY A 214 8.91 -15.53 -8.55
N VAL A 215 7.82 -14.77 -8.70
CA VAL A 215 6.77 -14.66 -7.68
C VAL A 215 5.99 -15.97 -7.56
N GLN A 216 5.70 -16.40 -6.33
CA GLN A 216 4.97 -17.66 -6.10
C GLN A 216 3.47 -17.51 -6.40
N ASP A 217 2.82 -16.57 -5.73
CA ASP A 217 1.39 -16.32 -5.82
C ASP A 217 1.13 -14.90 -6.35
N VAL A 218 0.05 -14.73 -7.11
CA VAL A 218 -0.34 -13.44 -7.68
C VAL A 218 -1.85 -13.25 -7.53
N ILE A 219 -2.26 -12.08 -7.04
CA ILE A 219 -3.67 -11.65 -7.05
C ILE A 219 -3.78 -10.35 -7.83
N VAL A 220 -4.54 -10.34 -8.93
CA VAL A 220 -4.83 -9.10 -9.67
C VAL A 220 -6.20 -8.60 -9.29
N THR A 221 -6.27 -7.42 -8.67
CA THR A 221 -7.56 -6.78 -8.38
C THR A 221 -8.12 -6.12 -9.64
N MET A 222 -9.41 -6.36 -9.94
CA MET A 222 -10.09 -5.92 -11.16
C MET A 222 -11.31 -5.03 -10.86
N GLY A 223 -11.26 -4.31 -9.75
CA GLY A 223 -12.32 -3.41 -9.29
C GLY A 223 -13.67 -4.13 -9.13
N SER A 224 -14.73 -3.57 -9.71
CA SER A 224 -16.08 -4.13 -9.62
C SER A 224 -16.24 -5.49 -10.30
N LYS A 225 -15.29 -5.95 -11.08
CA LYS A 225 -15.31 -7.29 -11.70
C LYS A 225 -14.94 -8.39 -10.72
N GLY A 226 -14.02 -8.12 -9.78
CA GLY A 226 -13.51 -9.11 -8.84
C GLY A 226 -11.99 -9.17 -8.82
N SER A 227 -11.43 -10.37 -8.77
CA SER A 227 -9.98 -10.59 -8.79
C SER A 227 -9.61 -11.87 -9.52
N MET A 228 -8.43 -11.88 -10.15
CA MET A 228 -7.77 -13.09 -10.66
C MET A 228 -6.76 -13.54 -9.61
N VAL A 229 -6.95 -14.71 -9.06
CA VAL A 229 -6.08 -15.33 -8.05
C VAL A 229 -5.30 -16.45 -8.70
N TYR A 230 -3.99 -16.40 -8.61
CA TYR A 230 -3.13 -17.53 -8.95
C TYR A 230 -2.49 -18.09 -7.69
N HIS A 231 -2.85 -19.30 -7.38
CA HIS A 231 -2.33 -20.04 -6.23
C HIS A 231 -2.30 -21.55 -6.57
N ASN A 232 -1.29 -22.27 -6.09
CA ASN A 232 -1.13 -23.72 -6.31
C ASN A 232 -1.20 -24.17 -7.79
N GLY A 233 -0.68 -23.36 -8.71
CA GLY A 233 -0.48 -23.77 -10.10
C GLY A 233 -1.63 -23.44 -11.05
N GLN A 234 -2.72 -22.79 -10.60
CA GLN A 234 -3.84 -22.45 -11.48
C GLN A 234 -4.43 -21.05 -11.21
N PRO A 235 -4.77 -20.29 -12.28
CA PRO A 235 -5.54 -19.08 -12.14
C PRO A 235 -7.01 -19.40 -11.84
N THR A 236 -7.59 -18.66 -10.91
CA THR A 236 -9.00 -18.73 -10.54
C THR A 236 -9.59 -17.34 -10.51
N PHE A 237 -10.66 -17.11 -11.26
CA PHE A 237 -11.37 -15.84 -11.19
C PHE A 237 -12.39 -15.86 -10.03
N VAL A 238 -12.30 -14.82 -9.18
CA VAL A 238 -13.20 -14.63 -8.05
C VAL A 238 -14.04 -13.38 -8.33
N PRO A 239 -15.35 -13.53 -8.63
CA PRO A 239 -16.20 -12.37 -8.93
C PRO A 239 -16.46 -11.52 -7.68
N SER A 240 -16.58 -10.19 -7.86
CA SER A 240 -16.94 -9.31 -6.77
C SER A 240 -18.44 -9.45 -6.40
N LYS A 241 -18.76 -9.12 -5.15
CA LYS A 241 -20.15 -8.90 -4.75
C LYS A 241 -20.60 -7.50 -5.19
N LYS A 242 -21.80 -7.42 -5.78
CA LYS A 242 -22.40 -6.11 -6.09
C LYS A 242 -22.77 -5.39 -4.81
N VAL A 243 -22.21 -4.20 -4.64
CA VAL A 243 -22.51 -3.28 -3.53
C VAL A 243 -22.79 -1.89 -4.10
N ASN A 244 -23.52 -1.08 -3.37
CA ASN A 244 -23.65 0.34 -3.69
C ASN A 244 -22.50 1.08 -3.00
N ALA A 245 -21.38 1.25 -3.71
CA ALA A 245 -20.21 1.94 -3.18
C ALA A 245 -20.50 3.45 -3.09
N ILE A 246 -20.28 4.03 -1.91
CA ILE A 246 -20.40 5.46 -1.66
C ILE A 246 -19.02 6.11 -1.80
N ASP A 247 -17.97 5.42 -1.34
CA ASP A 247 -16.59 5.82 -1.41
C ASP A 247 -15.73 4.58 -1.66
N THR A 248 -14.78 4.67 -2.58
CA THR A 248 -13.86 3.58 -2.92
C THR A 248 -12.42 3.85 -2.47
N THR A 249 -12.20 4.92 -1.70
CA THR A 249 -10.89 5.25 -1.12
C THR A 249 -10.40 4.07 -0.28
N ALA A 250 -9.13 3.74 -0.41
CA ALA A 250 -8.47 2.63 0.28
C ALA A 250 -9.12 1.24 0.09
N ALA A 251 -10.01 1.05 -0.91
CA ALA A 251 -10.60 -0.27 -1.17
C ALA A 251 -9.52 -1.31 -1.56
N GLY A 252 -8.53 -0.92 -2.37
CA GLY A 252 -7.38 -1.75 -2.70
C GLY A 252 -6.52 -2.07 -1.47
N ASP A 253 -6.26 -1.07 -0.63
CA ASP A 253 -5.50 -1.26 0.62
C ASP A 253 -6.21 -2.20 1.60
N THR A 254 -7.55 -2.11 1.69
CA THR A 254 -8.36 -3.00 2.54
C THR A 254 -8.40 -4.43 2.00
N TYR A 255 -8.22 -4.61 0.69
CA TYR A 255 -8.18 -5.93 0.06
C TYR A 255 -6.86 -6.67 0.33
N CYS A 256 -5.75 -5.96 0.44
CA CYS A 256 -4.43 -6.53 0.73
C CYS A 256 -4.32 -7.06 2.14
#